data_faf4913e76fce1014f6c24fba1be7a78
#
_entry.id   faf4913e76fce1014f6c24fba1be7a78
#
_cell.length_a   1.000
_cell.length_b   1.000
_cell.length_c   1.000
_cell.angle_alpha   90.00
_cell.angle_beta   90.00
_cell.angle_gamma   90.00
#
_symmetry.space_group_name_H-M   'P 1'
#
loop_
_entity.id
_entity.type
_entity.pdbx_description
1 polymer ?
#
loop_
_entity_poly.entity_id
_entity_poly.type
_entity_poly.pdbx_seq_one_letter_code
_entity_poly.pdbx_strand_id
1 'polypeptide(L)'
;MSHADPSHLTQKGASVSYPGPPRPAHVPETTLAELADQLGLTAPARGKVTGITHDSRAVRPGDLYAALPGARLHGADFADQAAGLGATAVLTDPSGADRAAATGLPVLVVDDPRARMGALAATVYGHPGEELLQIGITGTSGKTTTAYLVQGGLDAAAGGVSGLIGTVEMRIGDERVKSERTTPEATDLQALFAVMRERGVEAVAMEVSSHALVLGRVDGCVFDVAVFNNLSPEHMEFHSDMEDYFRAKAQLFTPDRSKQGVVNYDDAYGRRLVAEATVPVVTFSAEGHPDADWRAEDVEVGPLGSTFTVRGPAGERLSARAPLPGPFNVANTLAAIVTLATAGLDAHAVAEGIAAVPGVPGRLERVDVGQPYLAVVDYAHKTDAVESVLRALRKVTEGRLHVVLGCGGDRDTTKRGPMGAAAARLADTALLTSDNPRSEDPLAILAAMLAGAAEVPAHERGEVRVFEDRSAAITAAVALAGPGDTVLVAGKGHEQGQDIGGVVRPFDDRHVLRDAIESSRAARRALAAADGPAPAAAAADAGGAQAGEAAQQTQG
;
A
#
# COMPACT_ATOMS: atom_id res chain seq x y z
N MET A 1 2.90 27.09 -59.06
CA MET A 1 1.48 27.47 -58.96
C MET A 1 0.73 26.26 -58.48
N SER A 2 0.39 26.22 -57.25
CA SER A 2 -0.81 25.69 -56.61
C SER A 2 -0.63 25.81 -55.10
N HIS A 3 -1.37 26.72 -54.51
CA HIS A 3 -1.47 26.91 -53.08
C HIS A 3 -2.23 25.74 -52.48
N ALA A 4 -1.64 25.02 -51.50
CA ALA A 4 -2.34 24.11 -50.63
C ALA A 4 -2.66 24.83 -49.31
N ASP A 5 -3.92 24.91 -49.01
CA ASP A 5 -4.60 25.52 -47.87
C ASP A 5 -4.22 24.75 -46.55
N PRO A 6 -3.78 25.44 -45.49
CA PRO A 6 -3.50 24.81 -44.18
C PRO A 6 -4.72 24.99 -43.23
N SER A 7 -5.85 24.42 -43.57
CA SER A 7 -7.01 24.42 -42.69
C SER A 7 -7.59 23.00 -42.59
N HIS A 8 -7.06 22.18 -41.71
CA HIS A 8 -7.72 21.03 -41.06
C HIS A 8 -6.75 20.27 -40.17
N LEU A 9 -6.68 20.62 -38.93
CA LEU A 9 -6.29 19.70 -37.82
C LEU A 9 -6.57 20.40 -36.47
N THR A 10 -7.83 20.71 -36.20
CA THR A 10 -8.32 20.79 -34.83
C THR A 10 -8.91 19.43 -34.48
N GLN A 11 -8.07 18.48 -34.11
CA GLN A 11 -8.53 17.33 -33.33
C GLN A 11 -8.97 17.87 -31.95
N LYS A 12 -10.30 18.01 -31.78
CA LYS A 12 -10.91 18.07 -30.45
C LYS A 12 -10.39 16.86 -29.66
N GLY A 13 -9.58 17.12 -28.66
CA GLY A 13 -9.19 16.12 -27.70
C GLY A 13 -10.46 15.45 -27.16
N ALA A 14 -10.59 14.16 -27.38
CA ALA A 14 -11.58 13.36 -26.69
C ALA A 14 -11.35 13.57 -25.20
N SER A 15 -12.31 14.16 -24.50
CA SER A 15 -12.31 14.20 -23.05
C SER A 15 -12.31 12.76 -22.58
N VAL A 16 -11.17 12.31 -22.04
CA VAL A 16 -11.13 11.05 -21.32
C VAL A 16 -12.07 11.26 -20.13
N SER A 17 -13.27 10.70 -20.21
CA SER A 17 -14.21 10.72 -19.12
C SER A 17 -13.54 9.95 -17.98
N TYR A 18 -13.29 10.64 -16.87
CA TYR A 18 -12.87 9.99 -15.64
C TYR A 18 -13.98 9.01 -15.23
N PRO A 19 -13.73 7.69 -15.15
CA PRO A 19 -14.80 6.72 -14.93
C PRO A 19 -15.42 6.85 -13.54
N GLY A 20 -14.82 7.66 -12.65
CA GLY A 20 -15.21 7.80 -11.25
C GLY A 20 -15.04 6.49 -10.45
N PRO A 21 -15.26 6.53 -9.15
CA PRO A 21 -15.21 5.33 -8.32
C PRO A 21 -16.33 4.34 -8.71
N PRO A 22 -16.18 3.04 -8.41
CA PRO A 22 -17.23 2.06 -8.59
C PRO A 22 -18.54 2.50 -7.92
N ARG A 23 -19.65 2.26 -8.60
CA ARG A 23 -21.00 2.56 -8.09
C ARG A 23 -21.85 1.29 -8.13
N PRO A 24 -22.71 1.05 -7.13
CA PRO A 24 -23.62 -0.09 -7.12
C PRO A 24 -24.61 -0.01 -8.29
N ALA A 25 -25.04 -1.16 -8.80
CA ALA A 25 -26.05 -1.27 -9.84
C ALA A 25 -27.47 -1.00 -9.29
N HIS A 26 -27.68 -1.29 -8.02
CA HIS A 26 -28.95 -1.14 -7.32
C HIS A 26 -28.77 -0.22 -6.12
N VAL A 27 -29.53 0.85 -6.07
CA VAL A 27 -29.55 1.81 -4.96
C VAL A 27 -30.97 1.83 -4.39
N PRO A 28 -31.15 1.80 -3.06
CA PRO A 28 -32.45 1.98 -2.43
C PRO A 28 -33.11 3.28 -2.87
N GLU A 29 -34.45 3.32 -2.84
CA GLU A 29 -35.17 4.56 -3.08
C GLU A 29 -35.00 5.49 -1.88
N THR A 30 -34.16 6.50 -2.00
CA THR A 30 -33.97 7.56 -1.02
C THR A 30 -34.56 8.86 -1.54
N THR A 31 -35.37 9.53 -0.75
CA THR A 31 -35.99 10.79 -1.13
C THR A 31 -35.17 11.98 -0.62
N LEU A 32 -35.22 13.09 -1.32
CA LEU A 32 -34.59 14.34 -0.86
C LEU A 32 -35.20 14.81 0.48
N ALA A 33 -36.45 14.47 0.75
CA ALA A 33 -37.12 14.78 2.00
C ALA A 33 -36.48 14.03 3.20
N GLU A 34 -36.18 12.74 3.04
CA GLU A 34 -35.49 11.94 4.07
C GLU A 34 -34.11 12.51 4.38
N LEU A 35 -33.35 12.91 3.34
CA LEU A 35 -32.04 13.53 3.52
C LEU A 35 -32.12 14.91 4.21
N ALA A 36 -33.15 15.71 3.86
CA ALA A 36 -33.39 17.00 4.52
C ALA A 36 -33.77 16.80 6.01
N ASP A 37 -34.64 15.84 6.30
CA ASP A 37 -35.03 15.49 7.68
C ASP A 37 -33.84 15.05 8.52
N GLN A 38 -32.97 14.19 7.98
CA GLN A 38 -31.71 13.78 8.61
C GLN A 38 -30.78 14.97 8.94
N LEU A 39 -30.86 16.04 8.16
CA LEU A 39 -30.10 17.28 8.37
C LEU A 39 -30.83 18.27 9.28
N GLY A 40 -32.06 17.98 9.73
CA GLY A 40 -32.91 18.89 10.48
C GLY A 40 -33.43 20.08 9.64
N LEU A 41 -33.51 19.90 8.31
CA LEU A 41 -33.97 20.92 7.38
C LEU A 41 -35.42 20.68 6.97
N THR A 42 -36.14 21.76 6.63
CA THR A 42 -37.45 21.64 5.96
C THR A 42 -37.24 21.13 4.53
N ALA A 43 -37.95 20.09 4.14
CA ALA A 43 -37.80 19.46 2.84
C ALA A 43 -38.04 20.46 1.67
N PRO A 44 -37.06 20.74 0.82
CA PRO A 44 -37.16 21.79 -0.20
C PRO A 44 -37.98 21.38 -1.42
N ALA A 45 -38.11 20.10 -1.72
CA ALA A 45 -38.84 19.62 -2.91
C ALA A 45 -39.02 18.09 -2.91
N ARG A 46 -39.81 17.61 -3.88
CA ARG A 46 -39.92 16.20 -4.22
C ARG A 46 -38.76 15.80 -5.13
N GLY A 47 -38.06 14.72 -4.83
CA GLY A 47 -36.99 14.18 -5.67
C GLY A 47 -36.46 12.87 -5.10
N LYS A 48 -35.97 11.99 -5.99
CA LYS A 48 -35.24 10.77 -5.61
C LYS A 48 -33.74 11.04 -5.77
N VAL A 49 -32.95 10.52 -4.84
CA VAL A 49 -31.50 10.56 -4.88
C VAL A 49 -31.00 9.13 -5.04
N THR A 50 -30.16 8.89 -6.05
CA THR A 50 -29.63 7.56 -6.39
C THR A 50 -28.13 7.47 -6.24
N GLY A 51 -27.48 8.51 -5.74
CA GLY A 51 -26.06 8.57 -5.47
C GLY A 51 -25.66 9.89 -4.84
N ILE A 52 -24.43 9.98 -4.40
CA ILE A 52 -23.84 11.20 -3.86
C ILE A 52 -22.38 11.31 -4.26
N THR A 53 -21.92 12.48 -4.62
CA THR A 53 -20.51 12.76 -4.91
C THR A 53 -20.13 14.19 -4.57
N HIS A 54 -18.86 14.42 -4.20
CA HIS A 54 -18.28 15.74 -4.03
C HIS A 54 -17.43 16.18 -5.24
N ASP A 55 -17.21 15.29 -6.23
CA ASP A 55 -16.52 15.63 -7.49
C ASP A 55 -17.53 15.98 -8.57
N SER A 56 -17.57 17.25 -8.98
CA SER A 56 -18.47 17.75 -10.02
C SER A 56 -18.31 17.04 -11.36
N ARG A 57 -17.15 16.40 -11.62
CA ARG A 57 -16.85 15.66 -12.87
C ARG A 57 -17.38 14.23 -12.84
N ALA A 58 -17.58 13.68 -11.63
CA ALA A 58 -18.04 12.31 -11.39
C ALA A 58 -19.55 12.22 -11.14
N VAL A 59 -20.28 13.32 -11.24
CA VAL A 59 -21.74 13.36 -11.09
C VAL A 59 -22.42 12.46 -12.12
N ARG A 60 -23.37 11.66 -11.65
CA ARG A 60 -24.27 10.84 -12.49
C ARG A 60 -25.71 11.31 -12.32
N PRO A 61 -26.60 11.06 -13.31
CA PRO A 61 -28.00 11.41 -13.18
C PRO A 61 -28.63 10.83 -11.91
N GLY A 62 -29.28 11.68 -11.12
CA GLY A 62 -29.87 11.32 -9.83
C GLY A 62 -28.98 11.56 -8.60
N ASP A 63 -27.74 12.00 -8.78
CA ASP A 63 -26.82 12.28 -7.66
C ASP A 63 -27.21 13.53 -6.86
N LEU A 64 -26.96 13.49 -5.56
CA LEU A 64 -26.77 14.66 -4.70
C LEU A 64 -25.32 15.15 -4.88
N TYR A 65 -25.13 16.36 -5.34
CA TYR A 65 -23.80 16.95 -5.44
C TYR A 65 -23.41 17.65 -4.13
N ALA A 66 -22.37 17.19 -3.44
CA ALA A 66 -21.83 17.82 -2.25
C ALA A 66 -20.79 18.90 -2.65
N ALA A 67 -21.24 20.12 -2.72
CA ALA A 67 -20.46 21.30 -3.12
C ALA A 67 -19.72 21.88 -1.91
N LEU A 68 -18.54 21.31 -1.59
CA LEU A 68 -17.76 21.62 -0.40
C LEU A 68 -16.92 22.90 -0.55
N PRO A 69 -16.70 23.66 0.53
CA PRO A 69 -15.68 24.71 0.54
C PRO A 69 -14.29 24.10 0.37
N GLY A 70 -13.50 24.63 -0.57
CA GLY A 70 -12.13 24.21 -0.83
C GLY A 70 -11.12 25.30 -0.53
N ALA A 71 -9.82 24.96 -0.46
CA ALA A 71 -8.75 25.90 -0.15
C ALA A 71 -8.55 27.00 -1.20
N ARG A 72 -8.90 26.77 -2.45
CA ARG A 72 -8.72 27.72 -3.58
C ARG A 72 -10.03 28.07 -4.27
N LEU A 73 -10.92 27.13 -4.45
CA LEU A 73 -12.20 27.26 -5.12
C LEU A 73 -13.27 26.61 -4.26
N HIS A 74 -14.49 27.10 -4.35
CA HIS A 74 -15.63 26.50 -3.69
C HIS A 74 -16.32 25.50 -4.63
N GLY A 75 -16.76 24.35 -4.10
CA GLY A 75 -17.49 23.35 -4.90
C GLY A 75 -18.74 23.92 -5.60
N ALA A 76 -19.40 24.92 -5.00
CA ALA A 76 -20.56 25.58 -5.60
C ALA A 76 -20.22 26.34 -6.91
N ASP A 77 -18.97 26.67 -7.19
CA ASP A 77 -18.54 27.23 -8.46
C ASP A 77 -18.72 26.25 -9.63
N PHE A 78 -18.89 24.96 -9.34
CA PHE A 78 -19.10 23.88 -10.29
C PHE A 78 -20.53 23.32 -10.26
N ALA A 79 -21.46 24.01 -9.58
CA ALA A 79 -22.84 23.52 -9.44
C ALA A 79 -23.56 23.45 -10.79
N ASP A 80 -23.31 24.39 -11.72
CA ASP A 80 -23.86 24.33 -13.09
C ASP A 80 -23.37 23.11 -13.87
N GLN A 81 -22.09 22.74 -13.71
CA GLN A 81 -21.54 21.51 -14.30
C GLN A 81 -22.24 20.27 -13.73
N ALA A 82 -22.41 20.23 -12.42
CA ALA A 82 -23.11 19.13 -11.75
C ALA A 82 -24.57 19.02 -12.21
N ALA A 83 -25.27 20.14 -12.31
CA ALA A 83 -26.64 20.21 -12.85
C ALA A 83 -26.71 19.70 -14.28
N GLY A 84 -25.75 20.11 -15.12
CA GLY A 84 -25.65 19.68 -16.53
C GLY A 84 -25.37 18.17 -16.68
N LEU A 85 -24.75 17.53 -15.70
CA LEU A 85 -24.51 16.08 -15.64
C LEU A 85 -25.69 15.31 -15.00
N GLY A 86 -26.72 16.01 -14.52
CA GLY A 86 -27.94 15.41 -14.01
C GLY A 86 -28.00 15.27 -12.49
N ALA A 87 -27.28 16.10 -11.73
CA ALA A 87 -27.48 16.20 -10.29
C ALA A 87 -28.95 16.53 -9.98
N THR A 88 -29.51 15.91 -8.94
CA THR A 88 -30.90 16.13 -8.50
C THR A 88 -30.99 17.24 -7.46
N ALA A 89 -29.94 17.47 -6.68
CA ALA A 89 -29.86 18.48 -5.64
C ALA A 89 -28.40 18.83 -5.34
N VAL A 90 -28.19 19.91 -4.59
CA VAL A 90 -26.88 20.35 -4.11
C VAL A 90 -26.89 20.43 -2.60
N LEU A 91 -25.89 19.83 -1.95
CA LEU A 91 -25.55 20.04 -0.54
C LEU A 91 -24.40 21.03 -0.46
N THR A 92 -24.53 22.11 0.32
CA THR A 92 -23.47 23.12 0.47
C THR A 92 -23.55 23.85 1.80
N ASP A 93 -22.58 24.72 2.05
CA ASP A 93 -22.58 25.63 3.18
C ASP A 93 -23.29 26.98 2.84
N PRO A 94 -23.52 27.87 3.82
CA PRO A 94 -24.14 29.16 3.56
C PRO A 94 -23.42 30.01 2.52
N SER A 95 -22.08 29.88 2.42
CA SER A 95 -21.29 30.68 1.46
C SER A 95 -21.45 30.23 0.00
N GLY A 96 -21.87 28.98 -0.22
CA GLY A 96 -22.15 28.39 -1.53
C GLY A 96 -23.62 28.48 -1.95
N ALA A 97 -24.54 28.82 -1.03
CA ALA A 97 -25.98 28.69 -1.22
C ALA A 97 -26.53 29.44 -2.44
N ASP A 98 -26.17 30.71 -2.64
CA ASP A 98 -26.67 31.52 -3.75
C ASP A 98 -26.20 30.97 -5.11
N ARG A 99 -24.94 30.51 -5.18
CA ARG A 99 -24.38 29.92 -6.42
C ARG A 99 -25.05 28.59 -6.76
N ALA A 100 -25.28 27.76 -5.74
CA ALA A 100 -26.01 26.51 -5.91
C ALA A 100 -27.47 26.75 -6.32
N ALA A 101 -28.15 27.73 -5.70
CA ALA A 101 -29.53 28.07 -6.03
C ALA A 101 -29.70 28.61 -7.46
N ALA A 102 -28.69 29.26 -8.02
CA ALA A 102 -28.70 29.77 -9.41
C ALA A 102 -28.91 28.65 -10.44
N THR A 103 -28.58 27.41 -10.14
CA THR A 103 -28.81 26.23 -11.01
C THR A 103 -30.28 25.84 -11.14
N GLY A 104 -31.13 26.33 -10.25
CA GLY A 104 -32.56 25.93 -10.16
C GLY A 104 -32.76 24.57 -9.46
N LEU A 105 -31.71 23.90 -9.02
CA LEU A 105 -31.80 22.66 -8.25
C LEU A 105 -32.20 22.95 -6.79
N PRO A 106 -32.86 22.01 -6.08
CA PRO A 106 -33.00 22.05 -4.65
C PRO A 106 -31.63 22.13 -3.96
N VAL A 107 -31.52 22.98 -2.93
CA VAL A 107 -30.28 23.17 -2.18
C VAL A 107 -30.49 22.83 -0.71
N LEU A 108 -29.67 21.91 -0.19
CA LEU A 108 -29.56 21.61 1.22
C LEU A 108 -28.39 22.42 1.80
N VAL A 109 -28.68 23.36 2.70
CA VAL A 109 -27.67 24.25 3.29
C VAL A 109 -27.42 23.85 4.73
N VAL A 110 -26.17 23.52 5.05
CA VAL A 110 -25.69 23.15 6.40
C VAL A 110 -24.35 23.85 6.67
N ASP A 111 -24.03 24.10 7.94
CA ASP A 111 -22.79 24.79 8.30
C ASP A 111 -21.53 24.03 7.87
N ASP A 112 -21.54 22.70 8.00
CA ASP A 112 -20.43 21.84 7.58
C ASP A 112 -20.94 20.67 6.71
N PRO A 113 -20.99 20.85 5.39
CA PRO A 113 -21.44 19.80 4.46
C PRO A 113 -20.47 18.61 4.43
N ARG A 114 -19.18 18.80 4.73
CA ARG A 114 -18.20 17.71 4.78
C ARG A 114 -18.52 16.73 5.92
N ALA A 115 -18.80 17.23 7.10
CA ALA A 115 -19.16 16.41 8.26
C ALA A 115 -20.51 15.68 8.10
N ARG A 116 -21.33 16.10 7.13
CA ARG A 116 -22.65 15.49 6.87
C ARG A 116 -22.65 14.49 5.72
N MET A 117 -21.77 14.64 4.75
CA MET A 117 -21.83 13.87 3.49
C MET A 117 -21.61 12.36 3.70
N GLY A 118 -20.86 11.92 4.71
CA GLY A 118 -20.62 10.50 4.98
C GLY A 118 -21.90 9.80 5.47
N ALA A 119 -22.59 10.39 6.44
CA ALA A 119 -23.86 9.86 6.94
C ALA A 119 -24.97 9.89 5.86
N LEU A 120 -25.00 10.96 5.04
CA LEU A 120 -25.92 11.03 3.91
C LEU A 120 -25.61 9.94 2.86
N ALA A 121 -24.34 9.69 2.59
CA ALA A 121 -23.92 8.63 1.67
C ALA A 121 -24.33 7.25 2.18
N ALA A 122 -24.16 6.98 3.48
CA ALA A 122 -24.64 5.74 4.10
C ALA A 122 -26.15 5.57 3.88
N THR A 123 -26.94 6.61 4.13
CA THR A 123 -28.40 6.57 3.89
C THR A 123 -28.73 6.35 2.43
N VAL A 124 -28.10 7.08 1.50
CA VAL A 124 -28.36 6.95 0.05
C VAL A 124 -28.08 5.52 -0.44
N TYR A 125 -27.02 4.88 0.06
CA TYR A 125 -26.65 3.52 -0.32
C TYR A 125 -27.25 2.43 0.58
N GLY A 126 -28.16 2.77 1.52
CA GLY A 126 -28.87 1.82 2.36
C GLY A 126 -28.02 1.17 3.44
N HIS A 127 -27.13 1.97 4.05
CA HIS A 127 -26.23 1.56 5.16
C HIS A 127 -25.40 0.30 4.86
N PRO A 128 -24.72 0.22 3.70
CA PRO A 128 -24.07 -1.01 3.25
C PRO A 128 -22.99 -1.51 4.20
N GLY A 129 -22.39 -0.64 4.99
CA GLY A 129 -21.37 -1.00 5.98
C GLY A 129 -21.92 -1.83 7.14
N GLU A 130 -23.22 -1.74 7.47
CA GLU A 130 -23.81 -2.49 8.58
C GLU A 130 -23.93 -4.00 8.29
N GLU A 131 -23.87 -4.38 7.01
CA GLU A 131 -23.93 -5.77 6.56
C GLU A 131 -22.55 -6.39 6.32
N LEU A 132 -21.46 -5.63 6.53
CA LEU A 132 -20.08 -6.07 6.35
C LEU A 132 -19.37 -6.15 7.71
N LEU A 133 -18.56 -7.19 7.92
CA LEU A 133 -17.55 -7.18 8.98
C LEU A 133 -16.45 -6.19 8.58
N GLN A 134 -16.39 -5.05 9.24
CA GLN A 134 -15.46 -3.97 8.92
C GLN A 134 -14.26 -3.95 9.86
N ILE A 135 -13.05 -4.10 9.31
CA ILE A 135 -11.79 -3.97 10.05
C ILE A 135 -11.06 -2.70 9.60
N GLY A 136 -10.91 -1.73 10.51
CA GLY A 136 -10.22 -0.46 10.26
C GLY A 136 -8.81 -0.45 10.85
N ILE A 137 -7.77 -0.28 10.03
CA ILE A 137 -6.37 -0.39 10.45
C ILE A 137 -5.68 0.96 10.37
N THR A 138 -5.22 1.49 11.52
CA THR A 138 -4.44 2.72 11.59
C THR A 138 -3.05 2.50 12.19
N GLY A 139 -2.19 3.50 12.05
CA GLY A 139 -0.79 3.49 12.50
C GLY A 139 0.06 4.33 11.57
N THR A 140 1.29 4.60 11.95
CA THR A 140 2.28 5.21 11.05
C THR A 140 2.71 4.19 10.01
N SER A 141 3.20 3.04 10.44
CA SER A 141 3.70 1.95 9.60
C SER A 141 2.87 0.67 9.76
N GLY A 142 2.99 -0.26 8.80
CA GLY A 142 2.38 -1.59 8.86
C GLY A 142 0.93 -1.68 8.38
N LYS A 143 0.19 -0.59 8.20
CA LYS A 143 -1.23 -0.61 7.78
C LYS A 143 -1.49 -1.51 6.58
N THR A 144 -0.77 -1.30 5.49
CA THR A 144 -0.92 -2.08 4.25
C THR A 144 -0.64 -3.56 4.49
N THR A 145 0.48 -3.87 5.14
CA THR A 145 0.84 -5.26 5.44
C THR A 145 -0.23 -5.92 6.30
N THR A 146 -0.65 -5.27 7.40
CA THR A 146 -1.68 -5.80 8.29
C THR A 146 -3.01 -5.99 7.54
N ALA A 147 -3.40 -5.06 6.66
CA ALA A 147 -4.64 -5.18 5.86
C ALA A 147 -4.62 -6.40 4.92
N TYR A 148 -3.50 -6.66 4.24
CA TYR A 148 -3.33 -7.86 3.42
C TYR A 148 -3.33 -9.15 4.24
N LEU A 149 -2.70 -9.14 5.42
CA LEU A 149 -2.69 -10.30 6.33
C LEU A 149 -4.09 -10.56 6.91
N VAL A 150 -4.82 -9.51 7.29
CA VAL A 150 -6.22 -9.61 7.71
C VAL A 150 -7.07 -10.19 6.58
N GLN A 151 -6.92 -9.71 5.34
CA GLN A 151 -7.64 -10.28 4.20
C GLN A 151 -7.32 -11.78 4.03
N GLY A 152 -6.05 -12.17 4.07
CA GLY A 152 -5.68 -13.60 3.96
C GLY A 152 -6.27 -14.48 5.07
N GLY A 153 -6.36 -13.93 6.29
CA GLY A 153 -7.04 -14.59 7.40
C GLY A 153 -8.56 -14.70 7.20
N LEU A 154 -9.20 -13.65 6.68
CA LEU A 154 -10.63 -13.63 6.33
C LEU A 154 -10.96 -14.67 5.26
N ASP A 155 -10.17 -14.72 4.18
CA ASP A 155 -10.37 -15.65 3.07
C ASP A 155 -10.32 -17.12 3.53
N ALA A 156 -9.51 -17.42 4.56
CA ALA A 156 -9.41 -18.78 5.10
C ALA A 156 -10.46 -19.11 6.17
N ALA A 157 -10.78 -18.16 7.05
CA ALA A 157 -11.56 -18.43 8.27
C ALA A 157 -13.03 -18.02 8.16
N ALA A 158 -13.39 -17.03 7.35
CA ALA A 158 -14.78 -16.58 7.23
C ALA A 158 -15.60 -17.42 6.23
N GLY A 159 -14.95 -18.17 5.35
CA GLY A 159 -15.64 -19.01 4.34
C GLY A 159 -16.40 -18.22 3.28
N GLY A 160 -16.32 -16.90 3.30
CA GLY A 160 -16.98 -15.95 2.40
C GLY A 160 -15.99 -15.15 1.56
N VAL A 161 -16.50 -14.25 0.74
CA VAL A 161 -15.72 -13.36 -0.10
C VAL A 161 -15.28 -12.14 0.71
N SER A 162 -13.98 -11.81 0.71
CA SER A 162 -13.46 -10.64 1.40
C SER A 162 -13.14 -9.47 0.48
N GLY A 163 -13.08 -8.26 1.06
CA GLY A 163 -12.64 -7.02 0.41
C GLY A 163 -11.38 -6.45 1.04
N LEU A 164 -10.67 -5.64 0.28
CA LEU A 164 -9.50 -4.89 0.74
C LEU A 164 -9.60 -3.45 0.23
N ILE A 165 -9.34 -2.47 1.10
CA ILE A 165 -9.23 -1.06 0.74
C ILE A 165 -7.92 -0.53 1.28
N GLY A 166 -7.00 -0.13 0.42
CA GLY A 166 -5.69 0.32 0.87
C GLY A 166 -4.88 1.11 -0.15
N THR A 167 -3.66 1.42 0.23
CA THR A 167 -2.73 2.25 -0.53
C THR A 167 -2.35 1.62 -1.89
N VAL A 168 -2.17 0.31 -1.91
CA VAL A 168 -1.69 -0.42 -3.09
C VAL A 168 -2.81 -0.62 -4.11
N GLU A 169 -3.91 -1.14 -3.65
CA GLU A 169 -5.08 -1.47 -4.46
C GLU A 169 -6.33 -1.57 -3.58
N MET A 170 -7.48 -1.63 -4.22
CA MET A 170 -8.73 -2.09 -3.63
C MET A 170 -9.06 -3.46 -4.23
N ARG A 171 -9.66 -4.33 -3.44
CA ARG A 171 -10.16 -5.64 -3.90
C ARG A 171 -11.64 -5.81 -3.54
N ILE A 172 -12.38 -6.35 -4.46
CA ILE A 172 -13.79 -6.74 -4.29
C ILE A 172 -13.85 -8.21 -4.67
N GLY A 173 -13.62 -9.09 -3.70
CA GLY A 173 -13.28 -10.47 -4.00
C GLY A 173 -12.01 -10.57 -4.85
N ASP A 174 -12.08 -11.27 -5.98
CA ASP A 174 -10.96 -11.45 -6.91
C ASP A 174 -10.70 -10.23 -7.81
N GLU A 175 -11.65 -9.29 -7.91
CA GLU A 175 -11.49 -8.10 -8.74
C GLU A 175 -10.56 -7.09 -8.08
N ARG A 176 -9.53 -6.66 -8.84
CA ARG A 176 -8.60 -5.62 -8.42
C ARG A 176 -8.98 -4.28 -9.01
N VAL A 177 -9.11 -3.28 -8.17
CA VAL A 177 -9.43 -1.92 -8.55
C VAL A 177 -8.26 -1.02 -8.13
N LYS A 178 -7.84 -0.13 -9.03
CA LYS A 178 -6.75 0.81 -8.74
C LYS A 178 -7.15 1.73 -7.59
N SER A 179 -6.28 1.86 -6.59
CA SER A 179 -6.43 2.82 -5.52
C SER A 179 -5.89 4.20 -5.92
N GLU A 180 -6.65 5.25 -5.65
CA GLU A 180 -6.19 6.63 -5.80
C GLU A 180 -5.70 7.23 -4.49
N ARG A 181 -6.23 6.72 -3.38
CA ARG A 181 -5.93 7.14 -2.01
C ARG A 181 -5.92 5.95 -1.09
N THR A 182 -5.11 6.03 -0.04
CA THR A 182 -5.09 5.01 1.03
C THR A 182 -6.48 4.73 1.61
N THR A 183 -7.27 5.81 1.80
CA THR A 183 -8.66 5.77 2.30
C THR A 183 -9.50 6.61 1.35
N PRO A 184 -10.51 6.06 0.69
CA PRO A 184 -11.42 6.79 -0.21
C PRO A 184 -12.16 7.92 0.52
N GLU A 185 -12.73 8.86 -0.23
CA GLU A 185 -13.65 9.87 0.32
C GLU A 185 -14.95 9.20 0.79
N ALA A 186 -15.63 9.79 1.78
CA ALA A 186 -16.77 9.15 2.42
C ALA A 186 -17.90 8.74 1.45
N THR A 187 -18.16 9.56 0.44
CA THR A 187 -19.14 9.25 -0.61
C THR A 187 -18.77 8.03 -1.43
N ASP A 188 -17.48 7.93 -1.77
CA ASP A 188 -16.94 6.84 -2.59
C ASP A 188 -16.83 5.56 -1.78
N LEU A 189 -16.50 5.68 -0.48
CA LEU A 189 -16.39 4.57 0.44
C LEU A 189 -17.74 3.86 0.65
N GLN A 190 -18.83 4.63 0.87
CA GLN A 190 -20.15 4.06 1.02
C GLN A 190 -20.66 3.43 -0.30
N ALA A 191 -20.37 4.05 -1.43
CA ALA A 191 -20.66 3.44 -2.74
C ALA A 191 -19.90 2.13 -2.94
N LEU A 192 -18.62 2.09 -2.53
CA LEU A 192 -17.78 0.90 -2.63
C LEU A 192 -18.28 -0.23 -1.73
N PHE A 193 -18.71 0.08 -0.51
CA PHE A 193 -19.33 -0.92 0.38
C PHE A 193 -20.62 -1.49 -0.24
N ALA A 194 -21.44 -0.66 -0.87
CA ALA A 194 -22.63 -1.13 -1.56
C ALA A 194 -22.29 -2.05 -2.75
N VAL A 195 -21.23 -1.73 -3.53
CA VAL A 195 -20.72 -2.61 -4.59
C VAL A 195 -20.19 -3.92 -4.01
N MET A 196 -19.44 -3.87 -2.90
CA MET A 196 -18.94 -5.05 -2.22
C MET A 196 -20.10 -5.97 -1.80
N ARG A 197 -21.15 -5.41 -1.18
CA ARG A 197 -22.36 -6.16 -0.79
C ARG A 197 -23.04 -6.80 -2.00
N GLU A 198 -23.23 -6.08 -3.10
CA GLU A 198 -23.83 -6.62 -4.34
C GLU A 198 -23.04 -7.82 -4.90
N ARG A 199 -21.74 -7.88 -4.63
CA ARG A 199 -20.85 -8.95 -5.07
C ARG A 199 -20.63 -10.04 -4.03
N GLY A 200 -21.40 -10.01 -2.95
CA GLY A 200 -21.35 -11.04 -1.90
C GLY A 200 -20.11 -10.97 -1.01
N VAL A 201 -19.45 -9.80 -0.92
CA VAL A 201 -18.41 -9.57 0.07
C VAL A 201 -19.05 -9.51 1.45
N GLU A 202 -18.52 -10.26 2.40
CA GLU A 202 -19.03 -10.36 3.78
C GLU A 202 -18.14 -9.62 4.78
N ALA A 203 -16.85 -9.43 4.45
CA ALA A 203 -15.89 -8.78 5.33
C ALA A 203 -14.91 -7.88 4.54
N VAL A 204 -14.45 -6.79 5.14
CA VAL A 204 -13.50 -5.86 4.50
C VAL A 204 -12.41 -5.43 5.47
N ALA A 205 -11.15 -5.52 5.01
CA ALA A 205 -9.99 -4.94 5.66
C ALA A 205 -9.66 -3.59 5.03
N MET A 206 -9.56 -2.53 5.82
CA MET A 206 -9.35 -1.18 5.31
C MET A 206 -8.24 -0.42 6.04
N GLU A 207 -7.36 0.21 5.28
CA GLU A 207 -6.40 1.19 5.82
C GLU A 207 -7.10 2.50 6.15
N VAL A 208 -6.97 2.98 7.40
CA VAL A 208 -7.50 4.26 7.88
C VAL A 208 -6.35 5.20 8.21
N SER A 209 -6.10 6.17 7.33
CA SER A 209 -5.05 7.17 7.52
C SER A 209 -5.50 8.28 8.50
N SER A 210 -4.54 8.97 9.13
CA SER A 210 -4.85 10.14 9.97
C SER A 210 -5.54 11.25 9.19
N HIS A 211 -5.11 11.49 7.95
CA HIS A 211 -5.78 12.42 7.04
C HIS A 211 -7.25 12.04 6.83
N ALA A 212 -7.54 10.74 6.68
CA ALA A 212 -8.92 10.28 6.51
C ALA A 212 -9.79 10.57 7.73
N LEU A 213 -9.23 10.41 8.92
CA LEU A 213 -9.94 10.71 10.17
C LEU A 213 -10.20 12.21 10.34
N VAL A 214 -9.18 13.05 10.11
CA VAL A 214 -9.33 14.51 10.19
C VAL A 214 -10.27 15.07 9.11
N LEU A 215 -10.21 14.51 7.90
CA LEU A 215 -11.03 14.96 6.76
C LEU A 215 -12.41 14.28 6.69
N GLY A 216 -12.81 13.50 7.70
CA GLY A 216 -14.12 12.87 7.76
C GLY A 216 -14.38 11.81 6.67
N ARG A 217 -13.33 11.20 6.09
CA ARG A 217 -13.48 10.22 5.00
C ARG A 217 -14.13 8.92 5.43
N VAL A 218 -14.07 8.62 6.72
CA VAL A 218 -14.70 7.46 7.33
C VAL A 218 -15.97 7.81 8.12
N ASP A 219 -16.50 9.03 7.93
CA ASP A 219 -17.78 9.41 8.51
C ASP A 219 -18.89 8.54 7.91
N GLY A 220 -19.78 8.06 8.78
CA GLY A 220 -20.79 7.07 8.39
C GLY A 220 -20.32 5.62 8.42
N CYS A 221 -19.07 5.35 8.88
CA CYS A 221 -18.57 3.99 9.14
C CYS A 221 -18.43 3.75 10.63
N VAL A 222 -18.84 2.55 11.08
CA VAL A 222 -18.56 2.03 12.43
C VAL A 222 -17.87 0.69 12.27
N PHE A 223 -16.56 0.66 12.48
CA PHE A 223 -15.76 -0.56 12.34
C PHE A 223 -16.09 -1.57 13.45
N ASP A 224 -16.19 -2.85 13.11
CA ASP A 224 -16.33 -3.91 14.11
C ASP A 224 -15.08 -4.02 14.96
N VAL A 225 -13.90 -3.89 14.34
CA VAL A 225 -12.62 -3.83 15.05
C VAL A 225 -11.72 -2.75 14.45
N ALA A 226 -11.24 -1.84 15.30
CA ALA A 226 -10.19 -0.87 14.96
C ALA A 226 -8.82 -1.39 15.41
N VAL A 227 -7.81 -1.24 14.56
CA VAL A 227 -6.45 -1.70 14.85
C VAL A 227 -5.48 -0.54 14.94
N PHE A 228 -4.67 -0.48 16.01
CA PHE A 228 -3.58 0.48 16.16
C PHE A 228 -2.24 -0.23 16.14
N ASN A 229 -1.46 -0.02 15.07
CA ASN A 229 -0.16 -0.67 14.91
C ASN A 229 0.96 0.04 15.68
N ASN A 230 1.11 1.36 15.47
CA ASN A 230 2.20 2.17 16.05
C ASN A 230 2.03 3.65 15.73
N LEU A 231 2.85 4.49 16.38
CA LEU A 231 2.98 5.90 16.06
C LEU A 231 4.44 6.35 16.13
N SER A 232 4.94 6.90 15.03
CA SER A 232 6.24 7.57 14.92
C SER A 232 6.10 8.86 14.10
N PRO A 233 7.06 9.81 14.14
CA PRO A 233 6.95 11.08 13.43
C PRO A 233 6.68 10.90 11.94
N GLU A 234 5.52 11.39 11.50
CA GLU A 234 5.09 11.38 10.10
C GLU A 234 4.01 12.45 9.87
N HIS A 235 3.91 12.97 8.65
CA HIS A 235 2.89 13.94 8.25
C HIS A 235 2.89 15.23 9.10
N MET A 236 4.07 15.70 9.53
CA MET A 236 4.21 16.95 10.27
C MET A 236 3.96 18.20 9.38
N GLU A 237 3.83 18.01 8.08
CA GLU A 237 3.31 19.02 7.15
C GLU A 237 1.80 19.22 7.24
N PHE A 238 1.08 18.24 7.80
CA PHE A 238 -0.37 18.24 7.97
C PHE A 238 -0.80 18.34 9.43
N HIS A 239 -0.08 17.67 10.34
CA HIS A 239 -0.31 17.71 11.76
C HIS A 239 0.62 18.73 12.43
N SER A 240 0.08 19.51 13.38
CA SER A 240 0.84 20.55 14.08
C SER A 240 1.98 19.98 14.91
N ASP A 241 1.79 18.80 15.49
CA ASP A 241 2.73 18.08 16.33
C ASP A 241 2.33 16.61 16.51
N MET A 242 3.11 15.85 17.30
CA MET A 242 2.84 14.44 17.59
C MET A 242 1.57 14.24 18.42
N GLU A 243 1.14 15.23 19.22
CA GLU A 243 -0.10 15.15 19.99
C GLU A 243 -1.31 15.24 19.05
N ASP A 244 -1.32 16.19 18.12
CA ASP A 244 -2.35 16.32 17.10
C ASP A 244 -2.43 15.05 16.23
N TYR A 245 -1.27 14.51 15.84
CA TYR A 245 -1.19 13.26 15.07
C TYR A 245 -1.74 12.06 15.84
N PHE A 246 -1.42 11.96 17.15
CA PHE A 246 -1.98 10.94 18.02
C PHE A 246 -3.49 11.09 18.16
N ARG A 247 -3.98 12.31 18.48
CA ARG A 247 -5.42 12.61 18.64
C ARG A 247 -6.21 12.28 17.37
N ALA A 248 -5.66 12.56 16.21
CA ALA A 248 -6.28 12.21 14.95
C ALA A 248 -6.55 10.69 14.84
N LYS A 249 -5.55 9.85 15.17
CA LYS A 249 -5.72 8.38 15.13
C LYS A 249 -6.59 7.84 16.26
N ALA A 250 -6.51 8.43 17.46
CA ALA A 250 -7.29 8.02 18.61
C ALA A 250 -8.81 8.15 18.39
N GLN A 251 -9.24 9.06 17.48
CA GLN A 251 -10.65 9.16 17.08
C GLN A 251 -11.24 7.84 16.59
N LEU A 252 -10.43 6.95 16.02
CA LEU A 252 -10.90 5.65 15.54
C LEU A 252 -11.38 4.74 16.69
N PHE A 253 -10.94 5.00 17.94
CA PHE A 253 -11.20 4.19 19.12
C PHE A 253 -12.31 4.80 20.01
N THR A 254 -13.34 5.31 19.36
CA THR A 254 -14.54 5.86 20.00
C THR A 254 -15.79 5.11 19.52
N PRO A 255 -16.90 5.08 20.29
CA PRO A 255 -18.14 4.37 19.91
C PRO A 255 -18.75 4.83 18.59
N ASP A 256 -18.51 6.09 18.20
CA ASP A 256 -18.97 6.62 16.91
C ASP A 256 -18.20 6.06 15.71
N ARG A 257 -17.05 5.41 15.94
CA ARG A 257 -16.13 4.94 14.91
C ARG A 257 -15.86 3.44 14.94
N SER A 258 -15.89 2.82 16.11
CA SER A 258 -15.66 1.38 16.24
C SER A 258 -16.37 0.77 17.44
N LYS A 259 -16.63 -0.56 17.35
CA LYS A 259 -17.23 -1.31 18.44
C LYS A 259 -16.17 -1.73 19.47
N GLN A 260 -14.94 -2.03 19.02
CA GLN A 260 -13.81 -2.44 19.85
C GLN A 260 -12.49 -2.17 19.15
N GLY A 261 -11.37 -2.21 19.91
CA GLY A 261 -10.02 -1.95 19.43
C GLY A 261 -9.05 -3.10 19.67
N VAL A 262 -8.05 -3.22 18.78
CA VAL A 262 -6.85 -4.06 18.96
C VAL A 262 -5.64 -3.16 18.90
N VAL A 263 -4.84 -3.13 19.97
CA VAL A 263 -3.80 -2.13 20.16
C VAL A 263 -2.45 -2.77 20.45
N ASN A 264 -1.42 -2.32 19.73
CA ASN A 264 -0.04 -2.72 19.97
C ASN A 264 0.47 -2.16 21.30
N TYR A 265 0.77 -3.04 22.25
CA TYR A 265 1.24 -2.68 23.59
C TYR A 265 2.75 -2.40 23.64
N ASP A 266 3.52 -2.80 22.62
CA ASP A 266 4.96 -2.49 22.52
C ASP A 266 5.19 -1.01 22.25
N ASP A 267 4.24 -0.36 21.56
CA ASP A 267 4.29 1.06 21.23
C ASP A 267 3.85 1.96 22.41
N ALA A 268 4.62 3.02 22.72
CA ALA A 268 4.32 3.91 23.83
C ALA A 268 2.97 4.64 23.66
N TYR A 269 2.63 5.05 22.43
CA TYR A 269 1.33 5.64 22.12
C TYR A 269 0.22 4.59 22.12
N GLY A 270 0.53 3.32 21.83
CA GLY A 270 -0.39 2.21 22.00
C GLY A 270 -0.79 2.04 23.47
N ARG A 271 0.16 1.99 24.40
CA ARG A 271 -0.13 1.95 25.85
C ARG A 271 -0.95 3.16 26.30
N ARG A 272 -0.65 4.35 25.79
CA ARG A 272 -1.43 5.55 26.06
C ARG A 272 -2.86 5.41 25.52
N LEU A 273 -3.03 4.90 24.30
CA LEU A 273 -4.34 4.70 23.67
C LEU A 273 -5.20 3.74 24.48
N VAL A 274 -4.62 2.66 25.03
CA VAL A 274 -5.35 1.74 25.93
C VAL A 274 -5.97 2.46 27.12
N ALA A 275 -5.28 3.47 27.68
CA ALA A 275 -5.79 4.26 28.80
C ALA A 275 -6.83 5.31 28.40
N GLU A 276 -6.84 5.75 27.14
CA GLU A 276 -7.70 6.85 26.65
C GLU A 276 -8.86 6.39 25.76
N ALA A 277 -8.82 5.17 25.23
CA ALA A 277 -9.89 4.61 24.39
C ALA A 277 -11.21 4.53 25.14
N THR A 278 -12.30 4.81 24.44
CA THR A 278 -13.67 4.77 25.00
C THR A 278 -14.49 3.57 24.52
N VAL A 279 -13.83 2.65 23.80
CA VAL A 279 -14.35 1.33 23.43
C VAL A 279 -13.52 0.24 24.11
N PRO A 280 -14.03 -0.99 24.24
CA PRO A 280 -13.24 -2.13 24.72
C PRO A 280 -12.00 -2.32 23.86
N VAL A 281 -10.85 -2.59 24.50
CA VAL A 281 -9.58 -2.78 23.83
C VAL A 281 -8.96 -4.11 24.21
N VAL A 282 -8.48 -4.85 23.22
CA VAL A 282 -7.61 -6.04 23.35
C VAL A 282 -6.20 -5.63 22.95
N THR A 283 -5.21 -6.02 23.74
CA THR A 283 -3.82 -5.66 23.53
C THR A 283 -2.99 -6.81 22.96
N PHE A 284 -1.98 -6.49 22.15
CA PHE A 284 -1.01 -7.47 21.68
C PHE A 284 0.42 -6.97 21.81
N SER A 285 1.37 -7.90 21.99
CA SER A 285 2.81 -7.62 22.05
C SER A 285 3.58 -8.65 21.23
N ALA A 286 4.35 -8.19 20.25
CA ALA A 286 5.31 -9.01 19.52
C ALA A 286 6.64 -9.17 20.24
N GLU A 287 6.92 -8.32 21.23
CA GLU A 287 8.11 -8.35 22.09
C GLU A 287 7.91 -9.21 23.37
N GLY A 288 6.69 -9.75 23.55
CA GLY A 288 6.37 -10.63 24.67
C GLY A 288 6.06 -9.91 25.98
N HIS A 289 5.58 -8.66 25.94
CA HIS A 289 5.25 -7.90 27.13
C HIS A 289 4.21 -8.62 28.00
N PRO A 290 4.47 -8.85 29.31
CA PRO A 290 3.62 -9.70 30.16
C PRO A 290 2.21 -9.14 30.38
N ASP A 291 2.02 -7.83 30.29
CA ASP A 291 0.74 -7.17 30.52
C ASP A 291 -0.14 -7.10 29.25
N ALA A 292 0.36 -7.56 28.09
CA ALA A 292 -0.45 -7.68 26.89
C ALA A 292 -1.32 -8.94 26.93
N ASP A 293 -2.57 -8.83 26.44
CA ASP A 293 -3.52 -9.96 26.38
C ASP A 293 -3.01 -11.08 25.47
N TRP A 294 -2.47 -10.70 24.31
CA TRP A 294 -1.91 -11.61 23.33
C TRP A 294 -0.40 -11.35 23.14
N ARG A 295 0.39 -12.40 23.03
CA ARG A 295 1.85 -12.28 22.93
C ARG A 295 2.44 -13.22 21.89
N ALA A 296 3.52 -12.78 21.23
CA ALA A 296 4.41 -13.66 20.52
C ALA A 296 5.49 -14.20 21.48
N GLU A 297 5.69 -15.50 21.44
CA GLU A 297 6.75 -16.22 22.17
C GLU A 297 7.58 -17.04 21.16
N ASP A 298 8.81 -17.42 21.50
CA ASP A 298 9.68 -18.30 20.70
C ASP A 298 9.85 -17.80 19.23
N VAL A 299 10.13 -16.50 19.07
CA VAL A 299 10.23 -15.88 17.74
C VAL A 299 11.53 -16.25 17.05
N GLU A 300 11.42 -16.95 15.91
CA GLU A 300 12.54 -17.28 15.03
C GLU A 300 12.42 -16.48 13.72
N VAL A 301 13.37 -15.58 13.49
CA VAL A 301 13.38 -14.70 12.31
C VAL A 301 14.21 -15.33 11.19
N GLY A 302 13.63 -15.47 10.01
CA GLY A 302 14.31 -16.03 8.83
C GLY A 302 14.14 -15.18 7.57
N PRO A 303 14.91 -15.47 6.51
CA PRO A 303 14.88 -14.71 5.25
C PRO A 303 13.56 -14.85 4.48
N LEU A 304 12.79 -15.89 4.76
CA LEU A 304 11.50 -16.18 4.10
C LEU A 304 10.29 -15.92 5.01
N GLY A 305 10.50 -15.21 6.11
CA GLY A 305 9.50 -14.94 7.13
C GLY A 305 9.95 -15.40 8.52
N SER A 306 9.06 -15.29 9.49
CA SER A 306 9.33 -15.65 10.89
C SER A 306 8.32 -16.66 11.38
N THR A 307 8.74 -17.57 12.25
CA THR A 307 7.84 -18.46 13.01
C THR A 307 7.81 -18.05 14.47
N PHE A 308 6.68 -18.22 15.11
CA PHE A 308 6.50 -17.88 16.52
C PHE A 308 5.28 -18.59 17.11
N THR A 309 5.24 -18.67 18.43
CA THR A 309 4.08 -19.14 19.18
C THR A 309 3.22 -17.94 19.56
N VAL A 310 1.92 -17.97 19.27
CA VAL A 310 0.95 -17.00 19.78
C VAL A 310 0.36 -17.53 21.07
N ARG A 311 0.34 -16.69 22.10
CA ARG A 311 -0.30 -16.97 23.38
C ARG A 311 -1.41 -15.96 23.64
N GLY A 312 -2.61 -16.45 23.90
CA GLY A 312 -3.78 -15.63 24.19
C GLY A 312 -4.21 -15.67 25.67
N PRO A 313 -5.21 -14.83 26.05
CA PRO A 313 -5.60 -14.60 27.45
C PRO A 313 -6.30 -15.79 28.10
N ALA A 314 -7.03 -16.60 27.34
CA ALA A 314 -7.72 -17.80 27.88
C ALA A 314 -6.85 -19.06 27.83
N GLY A 315 -5.54 -18.90 27.59
CA GLY A 315 -4.59 -20.01 27.51
C GLY A 315 -4.41 -20.57 26.10
N GLU A 316 -4.90 -19.88 25.10
CA GLU A 316 -4.67 -20.21 23.69
C GLU A 316 -3.17 -20.30 23.44
N ARG A 317 -2.78 -21.31 22.68
CA ARG A 317 -1.42 -21.48 22.21
C ARG A 317 -1.45 -22.06 20.80
N LEU A 318 -1.00 -21.29 19.82
CA LEU A 318 -0.95 -21.73 18.44
C LEU A 318 0.38 -21.32 17.78
N SER A 319 0.84 -22.14 16.84
CA SER A 319 1.97 -21.81 15.99
C SER A 319 1.53 -20.85 14.90
N ALA A 320 2.29 -19.81 14.66
CA ALA A 320 2.04 -18.84 13.62
C ALA A 320 3.28 -18.59 12.75
N ARG A 321 3.05 -18.16 11.53
CA ARG A 321 4.10 -17.78 10.59
C ARG A 321 3.79 -16.42 9.98
N ALA A 322 4.70 -15.46 10.17
CA ALA A 322 4.73 -14.23 9.39
C ALA A 322 5.32 -14.52 8.01
N PRO A 323 4.57 -14.35 6.91
CA PRO A 323 5.03 -14.73 5.57
C PRO A 323 6.08 -13.77 4.97
N LEU A 324 6.35 -12.65 5.63
CA LEU A 324 7.32 -11.63 5.22
C LEU A 324 8.47 -11.56 6.23
N PRO A 325 9.72 -11.32 5.76
CA PRO A 325 10.87 -11.19 6.66
C PRO A 325 10.77 -9.93 7.54
N GLY A 326 11.49 -9.95 8.66
CA GLY A 326 11.64 -8.83 9.58
C GLY A 326 10.73 -8.90 10.81
N PRO A 327 11.26 -8.47 11.98
CA PRO A 327 10.57 -8.57 13.27
C PRO A 327 9.26 -7.74 13.31
N PHE A 328 9.20 -6.60 12.61
CA PHE A 328 7.98 -5.81 12.53
C PHE A 328 6.83 -6.55 11.81
N ASN A 329 7.14 -7.55 10.98
CA ASN A 329 6.12 -8.39 10.37
C ASN A 329 5.58 -9.47 11.32
N VAL A 330 6.30 -9.81 12.39
CA VAL A 330 5.74 -10.58 13.51
C VAL A 330 4.62 -9.75 14.17
N ALA A 331 4.87 -8.47 14.44
CA ALA A 331 3.85 -7.57 15.01
C ALA A 331 2.64 -7.41 14.07
N ASN A 332 2.86 -7.18 12.77
CA ASN A 332 1.77 -7.08 11.78
C ASN A 332 0.95 -8.38 11.70
N THR A 333 1.61 -9.54 11.76
CA THR A 333 0.97 -10.86 11.73
C THR A 333 0.17 -11.12 13.01
N LEU A 334 0.75 -10.83 14.17
CA LEU A 334 0.07 -10.96 15.45
C LEU A 334 -1.14 -10.01 15.52
N ALA A 335 -0.98 -8.76 15.07
CA ALA A 335 -2.10 -7.81 14.96
C ALA A 335 -3.25 -8.38 14.14
N ALA A 336 -2.96 -8.98 12.98
CA ALA A 336 -3.99 -9.58 12.12
C ALA A 336 -4.68 -10.78 12.79
N ILE A 337 -3.92 -11.68 13.44
CA ILE A 337 -4.47 -12.83 14.17
C ILE A 337 -5.38 -12.35 15.30
N VAL A 338 -4.89 -11.44 16.16
CA VAL A 338 -5.66 -10.93 17.30
C VAL A 338 -6.90 -10.19 16.85
N THR A 339 -6.82 -9.42 15.77
CA THR A 339 -7.95 -8.69 15.20
C THR A 339 -9.07 -9.63 14.79
N LEU A 340 -8.75 -10.69 14.07
CA LEU A 340 -9.77 -11.63 13.58
C LEU A 340 -10.27 -12.56 14.69
N ALA A 341 -9.42 -12.94 15.65
CA ALA A 341 -9.87 -13.63 16.85
C ALA A 341 -10.82 -12.76 17.70
N THR A 342 -10.53 -11.44 17.82
CA THR A 342 -11.41 -10.47 18.49
C THR A 342 -12.74 -10.31 17.75
N ALA A 343 -12.74 -10.43 16.41
CA ALA A 343 -13.95 -10.46 15.60
C ALA A 343 -14.73 -11.78 15.68
N GLY A 344 -14.24 -12.76 16.45
CA GLY A 344 -14.93 -14.05 16.70
C GLY A 344 -14.58 -15.17 15.71
N LEU A 345 -13.53 -15.00 14.89
CA LEU A 345 -13.07 -16.04 13.95
C LEU A 345 -12.10 -17.01 14.65
N ASP A 346 -12.02 -18.24 14.15
CA ASP A 346 -11.09 -19.25 14.65
C ASP A 346 -9.63 -18.85 14.43
N ALA A 347 -8.87 -18.66 15.50
CA ALA A 347 -7.51 -18.17 15.46
C ALA A 347 -6.53 -19.12 14.73
N HIS A 348 -6.79 -20.45 14.71
CA HIS A 348 -5.98 -21.41 13.99
C HIS A 348 -6.19 -21.28 12.48
N ALA A 349 -7.44 -21.25 12.01
CA ALA A 349 -7.77 -21.04 10.60
C ALA A 349 -7.25 -19.69 10.10
N VAL A 350 -7.38 -18.64 10.92
CA VAL A 350 -6.81 -17.32 10.64
C VAL A 350 -5.29 -17.38 10.47
N ALA A 351 -4.57 -18.02 11.39
CA ALA A 351 -3.11 -18.12 11.32
C ALA A 351 -2.63 -18.92 10.10
N GLU A 352 -3.35 -19.97 9.70
CA GLU A 352 -3.10 -20.73 8.48
C GLU A 352 -3.31 -19.90 7.22
N GLY A 353 -4.43 -19.14 7.14
CA GLY A 353 -4.70 -18.23 6.04
C GLY A 353 -3.66 -17.14 5.90
N ILE A 354 -3.25 -16.53 7.00
CA ILE A 354 -2.18 -15.52 7.02
C ILE A 354 -0.85 -16.10 6.55
N ALA A 355 -0.49 -17.31 7.01
CA ALA A 355 0.75 -17.98 6.61
C ALA A 355 0.80 -18.32 5.11
N ALA A 356 -0.36 -18.45 4.45
CA ALA A 356 -0.50 -18.72 3.03
C ALA A 356 -0.45 -17.46 2.14
N VAL A 357 -0.47 -16.24 2.73
CA VAL A 357 -0.36 -15.00 1.97
C VAL A 357 0.96 -14.98 1.19
N PRO A 358 0.93 -14.85 -0.15
CA PRO A 358 2.14 -15.00 -0.98
C PRO A 358 3.11 -13.83 -0.84
N GLY A 359 2.65 -12.72 -0.26
CA GLY A 359 3.39 -11.48 -0.07
C GLY A 359 2.47 -10.27 -0.16
N VAL A 360 3.04 -9.10 0.09
CA VAL A 360 2.35 -7.82 0.00
C VAL A 360 3.08 -6.94 -1.01
N PRO A 361 2.42 -6.46 -2.08
CA PRO A 361 3.10 -5.72 -3.13
C PRO A 361 3.89 -4.53 -2.60
N GLY A 362 5.19 -4.48 -2.90
CA GLY A 362 6.10 -3.43 -2.46
C GLY A 362 6.35 -3.35 -0.95
N ARG A 363 6.14 -4.42 -0.20
CA ARG A 363 6.45 -4.52 1.24
C ARG A 363 7.36 -5.72 1.49
N LEU A 364 8.69 -5.51 1.49
CA LEU A 364 9.67 -6.59 1.46
C LEU A 364 9.27 -7.68 0.46
N GLU A 365 8.70 -7.28 -0.66
CA GLU A 365 8.22 -8.16 -1.71
C GLU A 365 9.40 -8.89 -2.35
N ARG A 366 9.40 -10.19 -2.25
CA ARG A 366 10.47 -11.03 -2.77
C ARG A 366 10.39 -11.17 -4.29
N VAL A 367 11.50 -10.93 -4.97
CA VAL A 367 11.69 -11.22 -6.39
C VAL A 367 12.58 -12.45 -6.52
N ASP A 368 11.99 -13.57 -6.89
CA ASP A 368 12.70 -14.85 -7.01
C ASP A 368 12.58 -15.41 -8.43
N VAL A 369 13.71 -15.58 -9.07
CA VAL A 369 13.87 -16.25 -10.37
C VAL A 369 14.97 -17.32 -10.30
N GLY A 370 15.22 -17.83 -9.08
CA GLY A 370 16.19 -18.88 -8.78
C GLY A 370 17.63 -18.40 -8.63
N GLN A 371 17.86 -17.15 -8.27
CA GLN A 371 19.18 -16.61 -7.89
C GLN A 371 19.58 -17.10 -6.48
N PRO A 372 20.91 -17.17 -6.17
CA PRO A 372 21.39 -17.68 -4.89
C PRO A 372 21.49 -16.60 -3.80
N TYR A 373 20.74 -15.51 -3.90
CA TYR A 373 20.71 -14.39 -2.95
C TYR A 373 19.26 -13.90 -2.78
N LEU A 374 19.01 -13.20 -1.67
CA LEU A 374 17.70 -12.58 -1.41
C LEU A 374 17.58 -11.28 -2.23
N ALA A 375 16.50 -11.11 -2.98
CA ALA A 375 16.17 -9.87 -3.68
C ALA A 375 14.78 -9.44 -3.27
N VAL A 376 14.65 -8.20 -2.77
CA VAL A 376 13.40 -7.65 -2.24
C VAL A 376 13.16 -6.22 -2.68
N VAL A 377 11.88 -5.88 -2.85
CA VAL A 377 11.40 -4.52 -3.14
C VAL A 377 10.58 -4.02 -1.94
N ASP A 378 10.86 -2.79 -1.49
CA ASP A 378 10.17 -2.19 -0.35
C ASP A 378 9.78 -0.72 -0.59
N TYR A 379 8.73 -0.28 0.07
CA TYR A 379 8.24 1.10 0.00
C TYR A 379 8.93 2.05 1.00
N ALA A 380 9.94 1.61 1.74
CA ALA A 380 10.67 2.43 2.71
C ALA A 380 11.27 3.67 2.02
N HIS A 381 10.69 4.84 2.29
CA HIS A 381 11.03 6.13 1.70
C HIS A 381 11.22 7.24 2.74
N LYS A 382 11.44 6.85 4.01
CA LYS A 382 11.73 7.69 5.17
C LYS A 382 12.88 7.11 5.95
N THR A 383 13.60 7.94 6.68
CA THR A 383 14.79 7.52 7.42
C THR A 383 14.52 6.33 8.34
N ASP A 384 13.52 6.41 9.22
CA ASP A 384 13.20 5.36 10.19
C ASP A 384 12.78 4.05 9.50
N ALA A 385 12.00 4.14 8.42
CA ALA A 385 11.58 2.97 7.65
C ALA A 385 12.78 2.31 6.94
N VAL A 386 13.67 3.10 6.32
CA VAL A 386 14.90 2.61 5.69
C VAL A 386 15.79 1.93 6.72
N GLU A 387 16.01 2.55 7.87
CA GLU A 387 16.78 1.95 8.97
C GLU A 387 16.16 0.64 9.45
N SER A 388 14.85 0.63 9.69
CA SER A 388 14.13 -0.56 10.17
C SER A 388 14.25 -1.73 9.19
N VAL A 389 14.07 -1.48 7.89
CA VAL A 389 14.19 -2.48 6.84
C VAL A 389 15.63 -2.99 6.72
N LEU A 390 16.63 -2.09 6.69
CA LEU A 390 18.03 -2.49 6.60
C LEU A 390 18.48 -3.31 7.83
N ARG A 391 18.10 -2.89 9.05
CA ARG A 391 18.39 -3.66 10.27
C ARG A 391 17.70 -5.04 10.28
N ALA A 392 16.46 -5.10 9.76
CA ALA A 392 15.74 -6.36 9.65
C ALA A 392 16.41 -7.32 8.65
N LEU A 393 16.77 -6.82 7.48
CA LEU A 393 17.45 -7.61 6.45
C LEU A 393 18.86 -8.03 6.88
N ARG A 394 19.59 -7.18 7.62
CA ARG A 394 20.92 -7.52 8.14
C ARG A 394 20.89 -8.77 9.03
N LYS A 395 19.82 -8.99 9.81
CA LYS A 395 19.67 -10.16 10.67
C LYS A 395 19.56 -11.48 9.91
N VAL A 396 19.12 -11.44 8.66
CA VAL A 396 18.84 -12.61 7.81
C VAL A 396 19.77 -12.71 6.60
N THR A 397 20.73 -11.78 6.46
CA THR A 397 21.72 -11.76 5.38
C THR A 397 23.03 -12.35 5.88
N GLU A 398 23.46 -13.45 5.28
CA GLU A 398 24.74 -14.11 5.62
C GLU A 398 25.92 -13.37 4.99
N GLY A 399 25.76 -12.85 3.77
CA GLY A 399 26.74 -12.12 3.01
C GLY A 399 26.60 -10.60 3.10
N ARG A 400 26.72 -9.92 1.97
CA ARG A 400 26.65 -8.47 1.85
C ARG A 400 25.21 -8.00 1.65
N LEU A 401 24.89 -6.84 2.21
CA LEU A 401 23.62 -6.15 2.03
C LEU A 401 23.81 -4.97 1.08
N HIS A 402 23.17 -5.03 -0.08
CA HIS A 402 23.16 -3.97 -1.09
C HIS A 402 21.83 -3.25 -1.07
N VAL A 403 21.83 -1.91 -1.02
CA VAL A 403 20.61 -1.11 -1.08
C VAL A 403 20.61 -0.15 -2.26
N VAL A 404 19.54 -0.16 -3.04
CA VAL A 404 19.21 0.85 -4.05
C VAL A 404 18.16 1.78 -3.46
N LEU A 405 18.47 3.09 -3.34
CA LEU A 405 17.62 4.03 -2.62
C LEU A 405 17.63 5.40 -3.30
N GLY A 406 16.45 6.03 -3.40
CA GLY A 406 16.26 7.39 -3.88
C GLY A 406 15.36 8.22 -2.99
N CYS A 407 15.31 9.54 -3.26
CA CYS A 407 14.36 10.45 -2.64
C CYS A 407 13.50 11.16 -3.70
N GLY A 408 12.24 11.43 -3.35
CA GLY A 408 11.34 12.19 -4.21
C GLY A 408 11.64 13.70 -4.20
N GLY A 409 11.41 14.35 -5.35
CA GLY A 409 11.35 15.81 -5.47
C GLY A 409 9.99 16.36 -5.08
N ASP A 410 9.89 17.69 -4.89
CA ASP A 410 8.69 18.43 -4.49
C ASP A 410 8.04 17.87 -3.21
N ARG A 411 8.87 17.39 -2.30
CA ARG A 411 8.50 16.80 -1.01
C ARG A 411 9.48 17.24 0.06
N ASP A 412 9.32 16.72 1.27
CA ASP A 412 10.21 16.97 2.39
C ASP A 412 11.68 16.74 2.00
N THR A 413 12.47 17.81 1.95
CA THR A 413 13.89 17.79 1.60
C THR A 413 14.77 17.41 2.78
N THR A 414 14.28 17.55 4.02
CA THR A 414 15.07 17.36 5.26
C THR A 414 15.48 15.91 5.47
N LYS A 415 14.73 14.96 4.91
CA LYS A 415 15.02 13.53 5.02
C LYS A 415 16.14 13.04 4.08
N ARG A 416 16.55 13.81 3.05
CA ARG A 416 17.50 13.36 2.01
C ARG A 416 18.85 12.98 2.60
N GLY A 417 19.46 13.87 3.37
CA GLY A 417 20.72 13.60 4.06
C GLY A 417 20.64 12.41 5.03
N PRO A 418 19.70 12.43 5.99
CA PRO A 418 19.49 11.31 6.90
C PRO A 418 19.27 9.95 6.21
N MET A 419 18.48 9.88 5.12
CA MET A 419 18.30 8.64 4.35
C MET A 419 19.59 8.17 3.68
N GLY A 420 20.38 9.10 3.11
CA GLY A 420 21.70 8.80 2.57
C GLY A 420 22.65 8.25 3.63
N ALA A 421 22.66 8.88 4.81
CA ALA A 421 23.48 8.43 5.96
C ALA A 421 23.05 7.04 6.47
N ALA A 422 21.74 6.79 6.58
CA ALA A 422 21.20 5.50 7.00
C ALA A 422 21.61 4.38 6.02
N ALA A 423 21.46 4.61 4.71
CA ALA A 423 21.88 3.66 3.68
C ALA A 423 23.38 3.36 3.75
N ALA A 424 24.20 4.41 3.88
CA ALA A 424 25.66 4.29 3.94
C ALA A 424 26.16 3.60 5.22
N ARG A 425 25.46 3.76 6.34
CA ARG A 425 25.84 3.15 7.64
C ARG A 425 25.40 1.69 7.76
N LEU A 426 24.25 1.33 7.22
CA LEU A 426 23.60 0.04 7.50
C LEU A 426 23.74 -0.97 6.38
N ALA A 427 24.12 -0.56 5.18
CA ALA A 427 24.38 -1.46 4.07
C ALA A 427 25.88 -1.54 3.74
N ASP A 428 26.32 -2.70 3.21
CA ASP A 428 27.70 -2.87 2.70
C ASP A 428 27.93 -2.08 1.41
N THR A 429 26.86 -1.89 0.62
CA THR A 429 26.88 -1.03 -0.57
C THR A 429 25.57 -0.26 -0.69
N ALA A 430 25.65 1.06 -0.73
CA ALA A 430 24.54 1.96 -0.99
C ALA A 430 24.62 2.51 -2.42
N LEU A 431 23.62 2.21 -3.25
CA LEU A 431 23.48 2.74 -4.60
C LEU A 431 22.38 3.82 -4.57
N LEU A 432 22.82 5.08 -4.48
CA LEU A 432 21.93 6.23 -4.45
C LEU A 432 21.44 6.55 -5.86
N THR A 433 20.13 6.71 -6.06
CA THR A 433 19.54 6.87 -7.38
C THR A 433 18.29 7.76 -7.37
N SER A 434 17.72 8.06 -8.55
CA SER A 434 16.46 8.79 -8.64
C SER A 434 15.28 7.93 -8.18
N ASP A 435 14.36 8.57 -7.47
CA ASP A 435 13.03 8.04 -7.18
C ASP A 435 12.01 8.67 -8.14
N ASN A 436 11.24 9.67 -7.71
CA ASN A 436 10.40 10.54 -8.52
C ASN A 436 10.94 11.97 -8.41
N PRO A 437 11.86 12.43 -9.25
CA PRO A 437 12.41 13.78 -9.17
C PRO A 437 11.38 14.90 -9.33
N ARG A 438 10.28 14.62 -10.02
CA ARG A 438 9.21 15.57 -10.36
C ARG A 438 9.78 16.82 -11.05
N SER A 439 9.53 18.02 -10.50
CA SER A 439 10.03 19.27 -11.08
C SER A 439 11.47 19.60 -10.69
N GLU A 440 12.06 18.90 -9.71
CA GLU A 440 13.41 19.16 -9.23
C GLU A 440 14.50 18.49 -10.10
N ASP A 441 15.69 19.07 -10.11
CA ASP A 441 16.87 18.45 -10.70
C ASP A 441 17.25 17.16 -9.93
N PRO A 442 17.27 15.99 -10.58
CA PRO A 442 17.61 14.73 -9.93
C PRO A 442 19.02 14.75 -9.33
N LEU A 443 19.98 15.45 -9.95
CA LEU A 443 21.35 15.54 -9.45
C LEU A 443 21.43 16.34 -8.16
N ALA A 444 20.59 17.36 -7.97
CA ALA A 444 20.51 18.11 -6.73
C ALA A 444 19.98 17.23 -5.57
N ILE A 445 19.00 16.39 -5.84
CA ILE A 445 18.47 15.43 -4.85
C ILE A 445 19.56 14.43 -4.46
N LEU A 446 20.26 13.86 -5.45
CA LEU A 446 21.34 12.90 -5.22
C LEU A 446 22.52 13.51 -4.46
N ALA A 447 22.87 14.78 -4.75
CA ALA A 447 23.92 15.50 -4.03
C ALA A 447 23.58 15.66 -2.53
N ALA A 448 22.30 15.96 -2.19
CA ALA A 448 21.86 16.05 -0.81
C ALA A 448 21.94 14.70 -0.08
N MET A 449 21.56 13.59 -0.74
CA MET A 449 21.70 12.25 -0.18
C MET A 449 23.16 11.85 0.02
N LEU A 450 24.02 12.15 -0.97
CA LEU A 450 25.46 11.87 -0.92
C LEU A 450 26.16 12.68 0.18
N ALA A 451 25.75 13.94 0.39
CA ALA A 451 26.26 14.76 1.49
C ALA A 451 26.00 14.09 2.85
N GLY A 452 24.78 13.62 3.12
CA GLY A 452 24.49 12.88 4.34
C GLY A 452 25.26 11.56 4.44
N ALA A 453 25.42 10.82 3.35
CA ALA A 453 26.25 9.60 3.34
C ALA A 453 27.71 9.90 3.66
N ALA A 454 28.25 11.05 3.23
CA ALA A 454 29.62 11.48 3.48
C ALA A 454 29.87 11.88 4.95
N GLU A 455 28.83 12.26 5.70
CA GLU A 455 28.93 12.55 7.15
C GLU A 455 29.17 11.28 7.99
N VAL A 456 28.86 10.10 7.45
CA VAL A 456 29.13 8.83 8.14
C VAL A 456 30.65 8.59 8.16
N PRO A 457 31.25 8.32 9.35
CA PRO A 457 32.67 8.03 9.47
C PRO A 457 33.11 6.91 8.51
N ALA A 458 34.29 7.04 7.90
CA ALA A 458 34.76 6.10 6.87
C ALA A 458 34.83 4.63 7.34
N HIS A 459 35.05 4.40 8.64
CA HIS A 459 35.14 3.07 9.24
C HIS A 459 33.77 2.45 9.56
N GLU A 460 32.68 3.26 9.53
CA GLU A 460 31.29 2.84 9.70
C GLU A 460 30.52 2.81 8.40
N ARG A 461 31.11 3.32 7.32
CA ARG A 461 30.46 3.56 6.05
C ARG A 461 30.75 2.47 5.04
N GLY A 462 29.70 1.86 4.51
CA GLY A 462 29.78 0.99 3.35
C GLY A 462 30.18 1.74 2.07
N GLU A 463 30.37 1.02 1.00
CA GLU A 463 30.63 1.59 -0.32
C GLU A 463 29.42 2.39 -0.80
N VAL A 464 29.63 3.63 -1.27
CA VAL A 464 28.54 4.48 -1.81
C VAL A 464 28.77 4.70 -3.30
N ARG A 465 27.78 4.39 -4.12
CA ARG A 465 27.74 4.64 -5.56
C ARG A 465 26.55 5.52 -5.91
N VAL A 466 26.67 6.33 -6.94
CA VAL A 466 25.61 7.23 -7.39
C VAL A 466 25.26 6.94 -8.85
N PHE A 467 23.97 6.78 -9.13
CA PHE A 467 23.42 6.57 -10.47
C PHE A 467 22.21 7.47 -10.63
N GLU A 468 22.18 8.29 -11.67
CA GLU A 468 20.98 9.06 -11.98
C GLU A 468 19.84 8.12 -12.45
N ASP A 469 20.16 7.19 -13.33
CA ASP A 469 19.22 6.19 -13.84
C ASP A 469 18.99 5.06 -12.82
N ARG A 470 17.74 4.90 -12.42
CA ARG A 470 17.34 3.89 -11.42
C ARG A 470 17.50 2.45 -11.92
N SER A 471 17.25 2.20 -13.21
CA SER A 471 17.43 0.87 -13.80
C SER A 471 18.89 0.46 -13.80
N ALA A 472 19.80 1.42 -14.11
CA ALA A 472 21.25 1.20 -14.03
C ALA A 472 21.70 0.89 -12.60
N ALA A 473 21.15 1.59 -11.58
CA ALA A 473 21.44 1.31 -10.18
C ALA A 473 21.00 -0.11 -9.77
N ILE A 474 19.79 -0.53 -10.14
CA ILE A 474 19.28 -1.88 -9.87
C ILE A 474 20.15 -2.93 -10.54
N THR A 475 20.49 -2.72 -11.81
CA THR A 475 21.37 -3.64 -12.57
C THR A 475 22.76 -3.76 -11.93
N ALA A 476 23.31 -2.63 -11.45
CA ALA A 476 24.62 -2.62 -10.76
C ALA A 476 24.54 -3.37 -9.42
N ALA A 477 23.46 -3.21 -8.66
CA ALA A 477 23.27 -3.95 -7.41
C ALA A 477 23.19 -5.47 -7.64
N VAL A 478 22.44 -5.90 -8.66
CA VAL A 478 22.34 -7.31 -9.07
C VAL A 478 23.70 -7.87 -9.54
N ALA A 479 24.50 -7.08 -10.24
CA ALA A 479 25.82 -7.51 -10.71
C ALA A 479 26.81 -7.74 -9.54
N LEU A 480 26.66 -6.99 -8.43
CA LEU A 480 27.48 -7.12 -7.23
C LEU A 480 27.10 -8.35 -6.40
N ALA A 481 25.83 -8.77 -6.44
CA ALA A 481 25.31 -9.77 -5.54
C ALA A 481 25.84 -11.17 -5.82
N GLY A 482 26.29 -11.86 -4.76
CA GLY A 482 26.74 -13.24 -4.72
C GLY A 482 25.84 -14.12 -3.82
N PRO A 483 26.20 -15.43 -3.69
CA PRO A 483 25.46 -16.31 -2.79
C PRO A 483 25.45 -15.80 -1.33
N GLY A 484 24.28 -15.83 -0.69
CA GLY A 484 24.08 -15.38 0.68
C GLY A 484 23.90 -13.86 0.83
N ASP A 485 24.05 -13.07 -0.24
CA ASP A 485 23.83 -11.63 -0.22
C ASP A 485 22.34 -11.27 -0.21
N THR A 486 22.07 -10.00 0.04
CA THR A 486 20.72 -9.42 -0.09
C THR A 486 20.78 -8.15 -0.95
N VAL A 487 19.87 -8.03 -1.90
CA VAL A 487 19.60 -6.82 -2.69
C VAL A 487 18.25 -6.24 -2.27
N LEU A 488 18.27 -5.05 -1.70
CA LEU A 488 17.07 -4.26 -1.38
C LEU A 488 16.91 -3.14 -2.40
N VAL A 489 15.76 -3.06 -3.06
CA VAL A 489 15.34 -1.90 -3.85
C VAL A 489 14.26 -1.17 -3.06
N ALA A 490 14.57 0.04 -2.56
CA ALA A 490 13.73 0.79 -1.63
C ALA A 490 13.25 2.12 -2.22
N GLY A 491 12.10 2.59 -1.71
CA GLY A 491 11.51 3.90 -2.02
C GLY A 491 10.17 3.79 -2.73
N LYS A 492 10.11 3.15 -3.90
CA LYS A 492 8.92 3.10 -4.76
C LYS A 492 7.96 1.95 -4.43
N GLY A 493 8.49 0.82 -3.94
CA GLY A 493 7.65 -0.33 -3.58
C GLY A 493 6.73 -0.79 -4.72
N HIS A 494 5.42 -0.58 -4.55
CA HIS A 494 4.39 -0.98 -5.51
C HIS A 494 4.13 0.03 -6.65
N GLU A 495 4.77 1.19 -6.65
CA GLU A 495 4.57 2.23 -7.67
C GLU A 495 4.95 1.72 -9.06
N GLN A 496 4.10 2.03 -10.07
CA GLN A 496 4.25 1.59 -11.46
C GLN A 496 4.65 2.73 -12.40
N GLY A 497 5.17 3.82 -11.87
CA GLY A 497 5.58 4.98 -12.65
C GLY A 497 6.75 5.72 -12.02
N GLN A 498 7.48 6.48 -12.84
CA GLN A 498 8.50 7.43 -12.42
C GLN A 498 8.19 8.80 -13.02
N ASP A 499 8.01 9.80 -12.16
CA ASP A 499 7.71 11.18 -12.55
C ASP A 499 9.03 11.96 -12.67
N ILE A 500 9.35 12.37 -13.90
CA ILE A 500 10.53 13.18 -14.24
C ILE A 500 10.06 14.40 -15.04
N GLY A 501 10.20 15.59 -14.50
CA GLY A 501 9.78 16.83 -15.14
C GLY A 501 8.27 16.92 -15.42
N GLY A 502 7.44 16.30 -14.56
CA GLY A 502 5.98 16.26 -14.74
C GLY A 502 5.50 15.22 -15.77
N VAL A 503 6.43 14.41 -16.31
CA VAL A 503 6.09 13.30 -17.22
C VAL A 503 6.23 11.98 -16.47
N VAL A 504 5.12 11.28 -16.26
CA VAL A 504 5.11 9.96 -15.64
C VAL A 504 5.41 8.90 -16.70
N ARG A 505 6.53 8.22 -16.55
CA ARG A 505 6.94 7.09 -17.39
C ARG A 505 6.63 5.77 -16.68
N PRO A 506 6.23 4.71 -17.39
CA PRO A 506 6.09 3.38 -16.79
C PRO A 506 7.42 2.93 -16.16
N PHE A 507 7.39 2.58 -14.89
CA PHE A 507 8.53 2.07 -14.15
C PHE A 507 8.06 1.30 -12.92
N ASP A 508 8.48 0.05 -12.80
CA ASP A 508 8.14 -0.83 -11.68
C ASP A 508 9.43 -1.53 -11.19
N ASP A 509 9.82 -1.24 -9.96
CA ASP A 509 11.04 -1.80 -9.34
C ASP A 509 11.08 -3.33 -9.40
N ARG A 510 9.93 -3.99 -9.27
CA ARG A 510 9.80 -5.45 -9.26
C ARG A 510 10.13 -6.06 -10.62
N HIS A 511 9.65 -5.43 -11.68
CA HIS A 511 9.93 -5.87 -13.05
C HIS A 511 11.39 -5.60 -13.41
N VAL A 512 11.90 -4.39 -13.15
CA VAL A 512 13.29 -4.03 -13.44
C VAL A 512 14.27 -4.93 -12.67
N LEU A 513 13.99 -5.23 -11.41
CA LEU A 513 14.81 -6.13 -10.59
C LEU A 513 14.78 -7.57 -11.15
N ARG A 514 13.61 -8.06 -11.53
CA ARG A 514 13.45 -9.38 -12.16
C ARG A 514 14.26 -9.49 -13.44
N ASP A 515 14.10 -8.53 -14.36
CA ASP A 515 14.79 -8.50 -15.66
C ASP A 515 16.32 -8.42 -15.49
N ALA A 516 16.78 -7.63 -14.51
CA ALA A 516 18.20 -7.53 -14.18
C ALA A 516 18.78 -8.86 -13.68
N ILE A 517 18.03 -9.57 -12.79
CA ILE A 517 18.44 -10.88 -12.27
C ILE A 517 18.47 -11.93 -13.40
N GLU A 518 17.44 -11.98 -14.23
CA GLU A 518 17.38 -12.90 -15.37
C GLU A 518 18.54 -12.70 -16.35
N SER A 519 18.82 -11.44 -16.70
CA SER A 519 19.92 -11.04 -17.56
C SER A 519 21.28 -11.42 -16.97
N SER A 520 21.50 -11.16 -15.68
CA SER A 520 22.74 -11.52 -14.97
C SER A 520 22.94 -13.04 -14.95
N ARG A 521 21.89 -13.81 -14.71
CA ARG A 521 21.95 -15.28 -14.71
C ARG A 521 22.25 -15.84 -16.12
N ALA A 522 21.63 -15.28 -17.16
CA ALA A 522 21.91 -15.66 -18.54
C ALA A 522 23.39 -15.40 -18.90
N ALA A 523 23.91 -14.23 -18.54
CA ALA A 523 25.31 -13.88 -18.77
C ALA A 523 26.29 -14.83 -18.03
N ARG A 524 26.02 -15.13 -16.74
CA ARG A 524 26.84 -16.09 -15.96
C ARG A 524 26.80 -17.51 -16.55
N ARG A 525 25.64 -17.98 -17.04
CA ARG A 525 25.51 -19.27 -17.72
C ARG A 525 26.30 -19.32 -19.03
N ALA A 526 26.25 -18.25 -19.83
CA ALA A 526 27.00 -18.15 -21.07
C ALA A 526 28.51 -18.18 -20.84
N LEU A 527 29.01 -17.48 -19.81
CA LEU A 527 30.41 -17.52 -19.41
C LEU A 527 30.83 -18.91 -18.96
N ALA A 528 30.07 -19.56 -18.08
CA ALA A 528 30.35 -20.91 -17.63
C ALA A 528 30.34 -21.97 -18.78
N ALA A 529 29.52 -21.75 -19.80
CA ALA A 529 29.51 -22.62 -20.99
C ALA A 529 30.72 -22.36 -21.91
N ALA A 530 31.25 -21.14 -21.93
CA ALA A 530 32.45 -20.78 -22.68
C ALA A 530 33.75 -21.31 -22.02
N ASP A 531 33.76 -21.41 -20.68
CA ASP A 531 34.88 -21.93 -19.88
C ASP A 531 34.84 -23.47 -19.71
N GLY A 532 33.89 -24.15 -20.32
CA GLY A 532 33.80 -25.61 -20.31
C GLY A 532 35.00 -26.26 -21.01
N PRO A 533 35.42 -27.50 -20.65
CA PRO A 533 36.58 -28.15 -21.21
C PRO A 533 36.47 -28.22 -22.75
N ALA A 534 37.52 -27.74 -23.43
CA ALA A 534 37.65 -27.85 -24.87
C ALA A 534 37.36 -29.32 -25.29
N PRO A 535 36.61 -29.55 -26.40
CA PRO A 535 36.38 -30.91 -26.88
C PRO A 535 37.73 -31.59 -27.07
N ALA A 536 37.94 -32.71 -26.38
CA ALA A 536 39.13 -33.55 -26.55
C ALA A 536 39.35 -33.81 -28.06
N ALA A 537 40.46 -33.35 -28.60
CA ALA A 537 40.82 -33.58 -29.99
C ALA A 537 40.79 -35.06 -30.23
N ALA A 538 39.93 -35.51 -31.13
CA ALA A 538 39.88 -36.87 -31.59
C ALA A 538 41.24 -37.25 -32.17
N ALA A 539 41.99 -38.08 -31.47
CA ALA A 539 43.21 -38.68 -31.99
C ALA A 539 42.85 -39.47 -33.25
N ALA A 540 43.27 -38.92 -34.39
CA ALA A 540 43.17 -39.61 -35.66
C ALA A 540 44.15 -40.79 -35.61
N ASP A 541 43.60 -42.01 -35.51
CA ASP A 541 44.34 -43.26 -35.65
C ASP A 541 44.62 -43.44 -37.16
N ALA A 542 45.88 -43.18 -37.53
CA ALA A 542 46.41 -43.44 -38.90
C ALA A 542 46.75 -44.92 -39.02
N GLY A 543 45.94 -45.62 -39.74
CA GLY A 543 46.11 -46.98 -40.02
C GLY A 543 47.43 -47.28 -40.81
N GLY A 544 48.08 -48.36 -40.46
CA GLY A 544 49.11 -49.02 -41.21
C GLY A 544 48.71 -50.48 -41.45
N ALA A 545 48.34 -50.72 -42.69
CA ALA A 545 48.15 -52.12 -43.18
C ALA A 545 49.50 -52.80 -43.37
N GLN A 546 49.65 -54.06 -42.97
CA GLN A 546 50.39 -55.03 -43.77
C GLN A 546 50.04 -56.45 -43.33
N ALA A 547 49.96 -57.28 -44.41
CA ALA A 547 49.57 -58.66 -44.54
C ALA A 547 50.59 -59.66 -43.96
N GLY A 548 50.17 -60.92 -43.83
CA GLY A 548 51.03 -62.12 -43.82
C GLY A 548 50.49 -63.22 -42.92
N GLU A 549 49.69 -64.11 -43.51
CA GLU A 549 49.92 -65.55 -43.78
C GLU A 549 50.12 -66.50 -42.56
N ALA A 550 49.18 -67.43 -42.51
CA ALA A 550 49.29 -68.89 -42.47
C ALA A 550 49.68 -69.64 -41.17
N ALA A 551 48.92 -70.61 -40.95
CA ALA A 551 49.17 -72.01 -40.57
C ALA A 551 48.78 -72.40 -39.11
N GLN A 552 47.71 -73.11 -39.05
CA GLN A 552 47.56 -74.56 -38.75
C GLN A 552 47.89 -75.03 -37.32
N GLN A 553 46.87 -75.74 -36.84
CA GLN A 553 46.93 -77.00 -36.05
C GLN A 553 47.24 -76.88 -34.55
N THR A 554 46.51 -77.41 -33.68
CA THR A 554 45.86 -78.64 -33.31
C THR A 554 45.83 -78.79 -31.82
N GLN A 555 44.73 -79.29 -31.31
CA GLN A 555 44.60 -80.16 -30.13
C GLN A 555 44.97 -79.67 -28.69
N GLY A 556 43.97 -79.85 -27.88
CA GLY A 556 44.04 -79.97 -26.41
C GLY A 556 42.71 -79.65 -25.76
#